data_e5b0c4dfab8f21fb882b426e139ef9ea
#
_entry.id   e5b0c4dfab8f21fb882b426e139ef9ea
#
_cell.length_a   1.000
_cell.length_b   1.000
_cell.length_c   1.000
_cell.angle_alpha   90.00
_cell.angle_beta   90.00
_cell.angle_gamma   90.00
#
_symmetry.space_group_name_H-M   'P 1'
#
loop_
_entity.id
_entity.type
_entity.pdbx_description
1 polymer ?
#
loop_
_entity_poly.entity_id
_entity_poly.type
_entity_poly.pdbx_seq_one_letter_code
_entity_poly.pdbx_strand_id
1 'polypeptide(L)'
;YGLVGSEMCIRDRYESEVIYNSIQKDLADQGVIFVDTDTAVREYPDLVKKYFGTVVSPEDNKFGALNTAAWSGGSFVYVPKGVHVDIPLQAYFRINTPAMGQFERTLIIADEGSYVHYVEGCTAPIWSEDSLHAAIVEIIVEKHARVRYTTVQNWSNNVYNLVTQRAYVREGGTMEW
;
A
#
# COMPACT_ATOMS: atom_id res chain seq x y z
N TYR A 1 -14.72 13.09 2.74
CA TYR A 1 -16.12 12.66 2.62
C TYR A 1 -16.14 11.43 1.74
N GLY A 2 -16.51 10.31 2.34
CA GLY A 2 -16.27 9.01 1.83
C GLY A 2 -17.03 8.67 0.55
N LEU A 3 -16.35 8.02 -0.34
CA LEU A 3 -16.94 7.04 -1.23
C LEU A 3 -17.23 5.77 -0.39
N VAL A 4 -18.15 5.88 0.56
CA VAL A 4 -18.57 4.74 1.37
C VAL A 4 -19.80 4.13 0.72
N GLY A 5 -19.55 3.21 -0.20
CA GLY A 5 -20.55 2.20 -0.56
C GLY A 5 -20.38 0.98 0.36
N SER A 6 -21.46 0.34 0.75
CA SER A 6 -21.46 -0.85 1.61
C SER A 6 -20.74 -2.08 1.02
N GLU A 7 -20.13 -1.95 -0.15
CA GLU A 7 -19.49 -3.01 -0.92
C GLU A 7 -17.99 -2.83 -1.11
N MET A 8 -17.34 -1.86 -0.42
CA MET A 8 -15.92 -1.57 -0.59
C MET A 8 -15.11 -1.97 0.64
N CYS A 9 -13.92 -2.56 0.40
CA CYS A 9 -12.92 -2.76 1.43
C CYS A 9 -12.09 -1.49 1.54
N ILE A 10 -12.22 -0.75 2.67
CA ILE A 10 -11.59 0.55 2.88
C ILE A 10 -10.70 0.51 4.11
N ARG A 11 -9.57 1.19 4.00
CA ARG A 11 -8.66 1.42 5.10
C ARG A 11 -8.27 2.90 5.15
N ASP A 12 -8.66 3.59 6.20
CA ASP A 12 -8.32 4.99 6.44
C ASP A 12 -7.16 5.10 7.44
N ARG A 13 -6.18 5.94 7.12
CA ARG A 13 -5.04 6.21 7.98
C ARG A 13 -4.90 7.71 8.23
N TYR A 14 -4.61 8.01 9.49
CA TYR A 14 -4.33 9.35 9.96
C TYR A 14 -2.96 9.31 10.66
N GLU A 15 -1.99 10.00 10.10
CA GLU A 15 -0.62 10.06 10.66
C GLU A 15 -0.03 8.67 10.99
N SER A 16 -0.06 7.75 10.03
CA SER A 16 0.38 6.36 10.18
C SER A 16 -0.49 5.49 11.11
N GLU A 17 -1.49 6.02 11.79
CA GLU A 17 -2.44 5.23 12.58
C GLU A 17 -3.64 4.77 11.75
N VAL A 18 -4.09 3.54 11.97
CA VAL A 18 -5.29 3.00 11.34
C VAL A 18 -6.51 3.49 12.10
N ILE A 19 -7.35 4.30 11.46
CA ILE A 19 -8.60 4.79 12.05
C ILE A 19 -9.76 3.87 11.71
N TYR A 20 -9.80 3.36 10.48
CA TYR A 20 -10.86 2.49 10.00
C TYR A 20 -10.29 1.34 9.18
N ASN A 21 -10.77 0.15 9.43
CA ASN A 21 -10.40 -1.06 8.71
C ASN A 21 -11.63 -1.94 8.50
N SER A 22 -11.95 -2.21 7.25
CA SER A 22 -13.00 -3.16 6.89
C SER A 22 -12.57 -3.98 5.69
N ILE A 23 -12.64 -5.28 5.84
CA ILE A 23 -12.55 -6.24 4.73
C ILE A 23 -13.85 -7.03 4.70
N GLN A 24 -14.39 -7.26 3.52
CA GLN A 24 -15.58 -8.10 3.40
C GLN A 24 -15.24 -9.53 3.85
N LYS A 25 -16.16 -10.13 4.60
CA LYS A 25 -15.97 -11.47 5.14
C LYS A 25 -15.68 -12.50 4.05
N ASP A 26 -16.35 -12.40 2.92
CA ASP A 26 -16.17 -13.33 1.80
C ASP A 26 -14.76 -13.31 1.22
N LEU A 27 -14.05 -12.18 1.25
CA LEU A 27 -12.65 -12.08 0.84
C LEU A 27 -11.72 -12.67 1.89
N ALA A 28 -12.00 -12.40 3.17
CA ALA A 28 -11.24 -13.00 4.28
C ALA A 28 -11.39 -14.53 4.29
N ASP A 29 -12.59 -15.05 4.05
CA ASP A 29 -12.86 -16.48 3.96
C ASP A 29 -12.15 -17.15 2.76
N GLN A 30 -11.81 -16.39 1.70
CA GLN A 30 -10.96 -16.83 0.59
C GLN A 30 -9.47 -16.69 0.88
N GLY A 31 -9.09 -16.22 2.06
CA GLY A 31 -7.69 -16.04 2.47
C GLY A 31 -7.04 -14.75 1.98
N VAL A 32 -7.81 -13.78 1.48
CA VAL A 32 -7.31 -12.46 1.14
C VAL A 32 -6.92 -11.73 2.43
N ILE A 33 -5.71 -11.21 2.47
CA ILE A 33 -5.20 -10.41 3.58
C ILE A 33 -5.15 -8.95 3.13
N PHE A 34 -5.77 -8.08 3.90
CA PHE A 34 -5.67 -6.63 3.73
C PHE A 34 -5.55 -5.99 5.11
N VAL A 35 -4.33 -5.73 5.52
CA VAL A 35 -3.98 -5.19 6.84
C VAL A 35 -2.93 -4.08 6.70
N ASP A 36 -2.64 -3.35 7.78
CA ASP A 36 -1.45 -2.48 7.78
C ASP A 36 -0.17 -3.29 7.87
N THR A 37 0.92 -2.70 7.40
CA THR A 37 2.21 -3.38 7.36
C THR A 37 2.72 -3.72 8.77
N ASP A 38 2.44 -2.90 9.78
CA ASP A 38 2.80 -3.17 11.18
C ASP A 38 2.06 -4.41 11.71
N THR A 39 0.77 -4.55 11.38
CA THR A 39 -0.01 -5.75 11.69
C THR A 39 0.51 -6.97 10.92
N ALA A 40 0.85 -6.79 9.63
CA ALA A 40 1.40 -7.87 8.82
C ALA A 40 2.72 -8.44 9.40
N VAL A 41 3.59 -7.58 9.91
CA VAL A 41 4.85 -8.01 10.58
C VAL A 41 4.57 -8.92 11.78
N ARG A 42 3.49 -8.64 12.52
CA ARG A 42 3.14 -9.43 13.72
C ARG A 42 2.38 -10.70 13.40
N GLU A 43 1.42 -10.64 12.48
CA GLU A 43 0.46 -11.72 12.23
C GLU A 43 0.84 -12.61 11.05
N TYR A 44 1.61 -12.07 10.09
CA TYR A 44 2.02 -12.79 8.87
C TYR A 44 3.54 -12.70 8.62
N PRO A 45 4.40 -12.96 9.65
CA PRO A 45 5.84 -12.71 9.57
C PRO A 45 6.54 -13.48 8.45
N ASP A 46 6.06 -14.66 8.07
CA ASP A 46 6.68 -15.46 7.01
C ASP A 46 6.47 -14.85 5.63
N LEU A 47 5.28 -14.30 5.36
CA LEU A 47 5.00 -13.58 4.12
C LEU A 47 5.83 -12.29 4.04
N VAL A 48 5.86 -11.53 5.14
CA VAL A 48 6.66 -10.31 5.21
C VAL A 48 8.14 -10.62 4.98
N LYS A 49 8.73 -11.58 5.67
CA LYS A 49 10.14 -11.98 5.49
C LYS A 49 10.46 -12.43 4.07
N LYS A 50 9.51 -13.06 3.39
CA LYS A 50 9.70 -13.56 2.03
C LYS A 50 9.73 -12.45 0.99
N TYR A 51 8.95 -11.39 1.16
CA TYR A 51 8.69 -10.43 0.09
C TYR A 51 9.12 -8.98 0.40
N PHE A 52 9.15 -8.58 1.66
CA PHE A 52 9.46 -7.21 2.06
C PHE A 52 10.90 -6.82 1.73
N GLY A 53 11.08 -5.68 1.05
CA GLY A 53 12.40 -5.19 0.67
C GLY A 53 13.04 -5.93 -0.51
N THR A 54 12.31 -6.82 -1.19
CA THR A 54 12.85 -7.60 -2.31
C THR A 54 12.75 -6.89 -3.65
N VAL A 55 11.90 -5.88 -3.76
CA VAL A 55 11.67 -5.12 -5.00
C VAL A 55 12.34 -3.75 -4.94
N VAL A 56 12.32 -3.10 -3.77
CA VAL A 56 13.03 -1.83 -3.51
C VAL A 56 14.01 -2.03 -2.37
N SER A 57 15.28 -2.12 -2.72
CA SER A 57 16.39 -2.26 -1.76
C SER A 57 16.67 -0.94 -1.03
N PRO A 58 17.16 -0.96 0.22
CA PRO A 58 17.70 0.22 0.89
C PRO A 58 18.89 0.85 0.15
N GLU A 59 19.57 0.10 -0.69
CA GLU A 59 20.71 0.57 -1.50
C GLU A 59 20.29 1.27 -2.80
N ASP A 60 19.01 1.27 -3.12
CA ASP A 60 18.45 1.81 -4.37
C ASP A 60 18.70 3.32 -4.49
N ASN A 61 18.40 4.05 -3.42
CA ASN A 61 18.65 5.49 -3.28
C ASN A 61 18.51 5.94 -1.81
N LYS A 62 18.87 7.20 -1.53
CA LYS A 62 18.81 7.74 -0.16
C LYS A 62 17.42 7.71 0.49
N PHE A 63 16.34 7.83 -0.30
CA PHE A 63 14.96 7.77 0.22
C PHE A 63 14.54 6.31 0.46
N GLY A 64 15.02 5.37 -0.35
CA GLY A 64 14.90 3.93 -0.09
C GLY A 64 15.55 3.53 1.23
N ALA A 65 16.77 4.03 1.48
CA ALA A 65 17.47 3.83 2.75
C ALA A 65 16.72 4.45 3.92
N LEU A 66 16.30 5.72 3.78
CA LEU A 66 15.54 6.44 4.81
C LEU A 66 14.23 5.74 5.16
N ASN A 67 13.42 5.38 4.15
CA ASN A 67 12.18 4.67 4.36
C ASN A 67 12.45 3.31 5.04
N THR A 68 13.43 2.54 4.58
CA THR A 68 13.76 1.24 5.19
C THR A 68 14.14 1.36 6.67
N ALA A 69 14.81 2.45 7.06
CA ALA A 69 15.22 2.68 8.45
C ALA A 69 14.08 3.20 9.35
N ALA A 70 13.12 3.93 8.80
CA ALA A 70 12.15 4.71 9.57
C ALA A 70 10.69 4.47 9.17
N TRP A 71 10.39 3.45 8.34
CA TRP A 71 9.02 3.23 7.89
C TRP A 71 8.08 2.94 9.06
N SER A 72 6.88 3.44 8.91
CA SER A 72 5.77 3.20 9.83
C SER A 72 4.48 3.15 9.03
N GLY A 73 3.75 2.07 9.17
CA GLY A 73 2.52 1.87 8.43
C GLY A 73 2.71 1.56 6.94
N GLY A 74 1.68 1.78 6.16
CA GLY A 74 1.52 1.31 4.80
C GLY A 74 0.45 0.23 4.72
N SER A 75 0.17 -0.27 3.53
CA SER A 75 -0.78 -1.36 3.32
C SER A 75 -0.05 -2.67 3.04
N PHE A 76 -0.55 -3.74 3.62
CA PHE A 76 -0.15 -5.09 3.27
C PHE A 76 -1.34 -5.80 2.63
N VAL A 77 -1.15 -6.23 1.39
CA VAL A 77 -2.16 -6.98 0.61
C VAL A 77 -1.56 -8.29 0.15
N TYR A 78 -2.24 -9.39 0.45
CA TYR A 78 -1.93 -10.70 -0.11
C TYR A 78 -3.21 -11.29 -0.72
N VAL A 79 -3.15 -11.65 -1.99
CA VAL A 79 -4.24 -12.32 -2.69
C VAL A 79 -3.78 -13.72 -3.05
N PRO A 80 -4.41 -14.77 -2.50
CA PRO A 80 -4.02 -16.15 -2.75
C PRO A 80 -4.16 -16.57 -4.20
N LYS A 81 -3.46 -17.65 -4.55
CA LYS A 81 -3.47 -18.26 -5.89
C LYS A 81 -4.90 -18.47 -6.41
N GLY A 82 -5.14 -17.95 -7.63
CA GLY A 82 -6.40 -18.09 -8.36
C GLY A 82 -7.58 -17.27 -7.80
N VAL A 83 -7.39 -16.49 -6.74
CA VAL A 83 -8.45 -15.65 -6.16
C VAL A 83 -8.57 -14.35 -6.96
N HIS A 84 -9.80 -14.00 -7.33
CA HIS A 84 -10.13 -12.74 -8.00
C HIS A 84 -10.87 -11.82 -7.04
N VAL A 85 -10.30 -10.66 -6.78
CA VAL A 85 -10.91 -9.62 -5.94
C VAL A 85 -11.62 -8.64 -6.86
N ASP A 86 -12.94 -8.81 -7.03
CA ASP A 86 -13.73 -8.05 -8.00
C ASP A 86 -13.97 -6.60 -7.57
N ILE A 87 -13.95 -6.34 -6.26
CA ILE A 87 -14.10 -4.98 -5.70
C ILE A 87 -12.75 -4.36 -5.39
N PRO A 88 -12.53 -3.07 -5.69
CA PRO A 88 -11.27 -2.42 -5.34
C PRO A 88 -11.00 -2.42 -3.83
N LEU A 89 -9.79 -2.81 -3.45
CA LEU A 89 -9.28 -2.55 -2.11
C LEU A 89 -8.82 -1.10 -2.04
N GLN A 90 -9.22 -0.36 -1.01
CA GLN A 90 -8.90 1.05 -0.90
C GLN A 90 -8.14 1.38 0.38
N ALA A 91 -7.12 2.22 0.27
CA ALA A 91 -6.46 2.84 1.41
C ALA A 91 -6.43 4.36 1.22
N TYR A 92 -6.63 5.07 2.31
CA TYR A 92 -6.57 6.53 2.31
C TYR A 92 -5.57 7.00 3.37
N PHE A 93 -4.61 7.81 2.92
CA PHE A 93 -3.54 8.35 3.75
C PHE A 93 -3.69 9.87 3.85
N ARG A 94 -3.60 10.40 5.07
CA ARG A 94 -3.68 11.83 5.29
C ARG A 94 -2.58 12.30 6.23
N ILE A 95 -1.74 13.22 5.74
CA ILE A 95 -0.84 13.99 6.60
C ILE A 95 -1.67 15.12 7.19
N ASN A 96 -1.76 15.21 8.51
CA ASN A 96 -2.62 16.19 9.18
C ASN A 96 -1.90 17.04 10.24
N THR A 97 -0.61 16.82 10.44
CA THR A 97 0.24 17.60 11.33
C THR A 97 1.30 18.34 10.52
N PRO A 98 1.51 19.64 10.76
CA PRO A 98 2.56 20.42 10.09
C PRO A 98 3.96 19.91 10.46
N ALA A 99 4.95 20.15 9.58
CA ALA A 99 6.36 19.77 9.77
C ALA A 99 6.60 18.27 10.05
N MET A 100 5.74 17.38 9.56
CA MET A 100 5.85 15.94 9.74
C MET A 100 6.45 15.24 8.52
N GLY A 101 7.22 14.18 8.79
CA GLY A 101 7.60 13.19 7.79
C GLY A 101 6.70 11.97 7.86
N GLN A 102 6.26 11.47 6.70
CA GLN A 102 5.48 10.24 6.58
C GLN A 102 6.22 9.26 5.68
N PHE A 103 6.43 8.04 6.19
CA PHE A 103 7.30 7.02 5.58
C PHE A 103 6.58 5.68 5.48
N GLU A 104 5.50 5.62 4.71
CA GLU A 104 4.76 4.36 4.56
C GLU A 104 5.54 3.36 3.70
N ARG A 105 5.32 2.07 4.00
CA ARG A 105 5.79 0.97 3.19
C ARG A 105 4.65 0.01 2.85
N THR A 106 4.16 0.14 1.63
CA THR A 106 3.08 -0.70 1.10
C THR A 106 3.67 -1.90 0.37
N LEU A 107 3.13 -3.09 0.66
CA LEU A 107 3.50 -4.35 0.02
C LEU A 107 2.25 -5.05 -0.51
N ILE A 108 2.19 -5.26 -1.83
CA ILE A 108 1.09 -5.93 -2.50
C ILE A 108 1.62 -7.20 -3.18
N ILE A 109 1.03 -8.34 -2.85
CA ILE A 109 1.39 -9.64 -3.40
C ILE A 109 0.16 -10.25 -4.04
N ALA A 110 0.18 -10.40 -5.35
CA ALA A 110 -0.82 -11.17 -6.10
C ALA A 110 -0.19 -12.52 -6.49
N ASP A 111 -0.65 -13.59 -5.83
CA ASP A 111 -0.16 -14.94 -6.07
C ASP A 111 -0.63 -15.46 -7.44
N GLU A 112 -0.10 -16.59 -7.88
CA GLU A 112 -0.30 -17.14 -9.24
C GLU A 112 -1.77 -17.14 -9.68
N GLY A 113 -2.03 -16.51 -10.84
CA GLY A 113 -3.37 -16.45 -11.44
C GLY A 113 -4.39 -15.61 -10.69
N SER A 114 -3.99 -14.83 -9.68
CA SER A 114 -4.89 -13.97 -8.92
C SER A 114 -5.10 -12.61 -9.58
N TYR A 115 -6.11 -11.88 -9.12
CA TYR A 115 -6.41 -10.52 -9.54
C TYR A 115 -6.74 -9.61 -8.36
N VAL A 116 -6.21 -8.39 -8.40
CA VAL A 116 -6.59 -7.33 -7.46
C VAL A 116 -6.50 -5.95 -8.10
N HIS A 117 -7.46 -5.10 -7.80
CA HIS A 117 -7.38 -3.66 -8.00
C HIS A 117 -7.21 -2.97 -6.65
N TYR A 118 -6.09 -2.29 -6.47
CA TYR A 118 -5.81 -1.48 -5.27
C TYR A 118 -5.86 0.00 -5.62
N VAL A 119 -6.57 0.77 -4.81
CA VAL A 119 -6.73 2.22 -4.96
C VAL A 119 -6.15 2.92 -3.74
N GLU A 120 -5.26 3.85 -3.96
CA GLU A 120 -4.62 4.65 -2.90
C GLU A 120 -4.97 6.12 -3.06
N GLY A 121 -5.48 6.71 -1.99
CA GLY A 121 -5.73 8.14 -1.89
C GLY A 121 -4.76 8.77 -0.89
N CYS A 122 -4.04 9.82 -1.32
CA CYS A 122 -3.11 10.56 -0.47
C CYS A 122 -3.44 12.04 -0.49
N THR A 123 -3.56 12.65 0.70
CA THR A 123 -3.82 14.09 0.81
C THR A 123 -3.06 14.73 1.96
N ALA A 124 -2.77 16.03 1.81
CA ALA A 124 -2.33 16.88 2.90
C ALA A 124 -3.04 18.24 2.84
N PRO A 125 -3.46 18.80 3.98
CA PRO A 125 -3.92 20.20 4.03
C PRO A 125 -2.79 21.16 3.68
N ILE A 126 -3.16 22.41 3.41
CA ILE A 126 -2.19 23.50 3.22
C ILE A 126 -1.71 23.97 4.60
N TRP A 127 -0.41 23.81 4.86
CA TRP A 127 0.26 24.32 6.04
C TRP A 127 1.25 25.43 5.68
N SER A 128 1.72 26.18 6.66
CA SER A 128 2.78 27.20 6.47
C SER A 128 4.18 26.58 6.44
N GLU A 129 4.33 25.33 6.83
CA GLU A 129 5.60 24.61 6.95
C GLU A 129 5.69 23.46 5.95
N ASP A 130 6.91 23.16 5.52
CA ASP A 130 7.15 22.06 4.59
C ASP A 130 6.97 20.70 5.27
N SER A 131 6.48 19.74 4.50
CA SER A 131 6.30 18.36 4.93
C SER A 131 6.94 17.39 3.94
N LEU A 132 7.38 16.23 4.43
CA LEU A 132 8.01 15.19 3.62
C LEU A 132 7.12 13.95 3.58
N HIS A 133 6.79 13.49 2.38
CA HIS A 133 6.21 12.18 2.13
C HIS A 133 7.20 11.34 1.33
N ALA A 134 7.77 10.31 1.96
CA ALA A 134 8.76 9.43 1.34
C ALA A 134 8.33 7.96 1.50
N ALA A 135 7.30 7.57 0.77
CA ALA A 135 6.73 6.22 0.79
C ALA A 135 7.42 5.28 -0.19
N ILE A 136 7.30 3.99 0.08
CA ILE A 136 7.69 2.92 -0.85
C ILE A 136 6.49 2.01 -1.09
N VAL A 137 6.25 1.69 -2.36
CA VAL A 137 5.27 0.70 -2.79
C VAL A 137 6.00 -0.40 -3.54
N GLU A 138 5.95 -1.62 -2.98
CA GLU A 138 6.46 -2.83 -3.60
C GLU A 138 5.30 -3.70 -4.04
N ILE A 139 5.30 -4.11 -5.31
CA ILE A 139 4.26 -4.96 -5.87
C ILE A 139 4.90 -6.21 -6.46
N ILE A 140 4.44 -7.38 -6.04
CA ILE A 140 4.82 -8.66 -6.59
C ILE A 140 3.63 -9.25 -7.35
N VAL A 141 3.79 -9.40 -8.66
CA VAL A 141 2.81 -10.00 -9.54
C VAL A 141 3.35 -11.37 -9.95
N GLU A 142 2.83 -12.41 -9.31
CA GLU A 142 3.25 -13.78 -9.59
C GLU A 142 2.73 -14.24 -10.96
N LYS A 143 3.12 -15.46 -11.37
CA LYS A 143 2.82 -16.01 -12.70
C LYS A 143 1.33 -15.92 -13.04
N HIS A 144 1.01 -15.33 -14.21
CA HIS A 144 -0.36 -15.14 -14.72
C HIS A 144 -1.28 -14.30 -13.80
N ALA A 145 -0.75 -13.68 -12.76
CA ALA A 145 -1.53 -12.77 -11.91
C ALA A 145 -1.70 -11.40 -12.58
N ARG A 146 -2.66 -10.64 -12.11
CA ARG A 146 -2.90 -9.27 -12.57
C ARG A 146 -3.11 -8.33 -11.38
N VAL A 147 -2.37 -7.23 -11.38
CA VAL A 147 -2.55 -6.15 -10.42
C VAL A 147 -2.85 -4.86 -11.16
N ARG A 148 -3.90 -4.18 -10.74
CA ARG A 148 -4.15 -2.80 -11.10
C ARG A 148 -3.94 -1.93 -9.87
N TYR A 149 -3.09 -0.91 -9.99
CA TYR A 149 -2.81 0.06 -8.93
C TYR A 149 -3.21 1.45 -9.40
N THR A 150 -4.08 2.09 -8.65
CA THR A 150 -4.52 3.46 -8.91
C THR A 150 -4.16 4.34 -7.72
N THR A 151 -3.45 5.43 -7.95
CA THR A 151 -3.19 6.43 -6.91
C THR A 151 -3.86 7.76 -7.27
N VAL A 152 -4.50 8.36 -6.27
CA VAL A 152 -5.10 9.70 -6.35
C VAL A 152 -4.39 10.57 -5.31
N GLN A 153 -3.64 11.56 -5.79
CA GLN A 153 -2.83 12.40 -4.93
C GLN A 153 -3.30 13.86 -4.98
N ASN A 154 -3.51 14.44 -3.81
CA ASN A 154 -3.89 15.82 -3.66
C ASN A 154 -3.03 16.49 -2.57
N TRP A 155 -1.84 16.91 -2.97
CA TRP A 155 -0.84 17.53 -2.11
C TRP A 155 -0.87 19.06 -2.22
N SER A 156 -0.62 19.73 -1.11
CA SER A 156 -0.27 21.15 -1.13
C SER A 156 1.13 21.38 -1.69
N ASN A 157 1.41 22.59 -2.18
CA ASN A 157 2.66 22.93 -2.86
C ASN A 157 3.92 22.84 -1.99
N ASN A 158 3.76 22.74 -0.67
CA ASN A 158 4.84 22.61 0.32
C ASN A 158 5.05 21.17 0.82
N VAL A 159 4.52 20.18 0.10
CA VAL A 159 4.80 18.76 0.36
C VAL A 159 5.85 18.25 -0.62
N TYR A 160 6.98 17.80 -0.10
CA TYR A 160 7.97 17.04 -0.87
C TYR A 160 7.50 15.59 -0.96
N ASN A 161 6.91 15.24 -2.10
CA ASN A 161 6.39 13.89 -2.35
C ASN A 161 7.44 13.06 -3.09
N LEU A 162 8.20 12.26 -2.35
CA LEU A 162 9.36 11.49 -2.82
C LEU A 162 9.06 9.99 -2.69
N VAL A 163 8.16 9.49 -3.53
CA VAL A 163 7.66 8.11 -3.50
C VAL A 163 8.39 7.25 -4.52
N THR A 164 8.75 6.04 -4.11
CA THR A 164 9.24 4.97 -5.01
C THR A 164 8.16 3.91 -5.14
N GLN A 165 7.66 3.72 -6.35
CA GLN A 165 6.70 2.65 -6.67
C GLN A 165 7.33 1.70 -7.68
N ARG A 166 7.39 0.41 -7.35
CA ARG A 166 8.01 -0.59 -8.22
C ARG A 166 7.27 -1.91 -8.15
N ALA A 167 7.12 -2.54 -9.32
CA ALA A 167 6.56 -3.87 -9.44
C ALA A 167 7.58 -4.86 -9.99
N TYR A 168 7.57 -6.06 -9.44
CA TYR A 168 8.23 -7.24 -10.01
C TYR A 168 7.15 -8.14 -10.62
N VAL A 169 7.20 -8.30 -11.94
CA VAL A 169 6.16 -9.03 -12.69
C VAL A 169 6.78 -10.31 -13.29
N ARG A 170 6.19 -11.44 -12.90
CA ARG A 170 6.62 -12.75 -13.40
C ARG A 170 5.96 -13.10 -14.73
N GLU A 171 6.34 -14.25 -15.27
CA GLU A 171 5.86 -14.78 -16.56
C GLU A 171 4.33 -14.72 -16.68
N GLY A 172 3.84 -14.12 -17.78
CA GLY A 172 2.40 -13.97 -18.03
C GLY A 172 1.65 -13.06 -17.07
N GLY A 173 2.33 -12.45 -16.11
CA GLY A 173 1.74 -11.47 -15.20
C GLY A 173 1.45 -10.13 -15.88
N THR A 174 0.50 -9.38 -15.34
CA THR A 174 0.12 -8.04 -15.84
C THR A 174 0.12 -7.03 -14.70
N MET A 175 0.81 -5.91 -14.89
CA MET A 175 0.78 -4.76 -14.00
C MET A 175 0.23 -3.54 -14.72
N GLU A 176 -0.78 -2.90 -14.12
CA GLU A 176 -1.40 -1.65 -14.60
C GLU A 176 -1.23 -0.55 -13.55
N TRP A 177 -0.66 0.58 -13.98
CA TRP A 177 -0.52 1.79 -13.18
C TRP A 177 -1.48 2.87 -13.63
#